data_851bb1995f07d5e5b3d6e81f7aea5b12
#
_entry.id   851bb1995f07d5e5b3d6e81f7aea5b12
#
_cell.length_a   1.000
_cell.length_b   1.000
_cell.length_c   1.000
_cell.angle_alpha   90.00
_cell.angle_beta   90.00
_cell.angle_gamma   90.00
#
_symmetry.space_group_name_H-M   'P 1'
#
loop_
_entity.id
_entity.type
_entity.pdbx_description
1 polymer ?
#
loop_
_entity_poly.entity_id
_entity_poly.type
_entity_poly.pdbx_seq_one_letter_code
_entity_poly.pdbx_strand_id
1 'polypeptide(L)'
;MLKKIIFMGTPFFAVPILKSLYQNGYPISVVYTQPPQKSQRGQKINKSPVHGISETLNLEFRTPVSLKNNKDEYEYLKELNADIAIVVAYGQIIPKEILTLTKKGFINIHASLLPK
;
A
#
# COMPACT_ATOMS: atom_id res chain seq x y z
N MET A 1 16.15 1.61 -14.08
CA MET A 1 14.93 0.80 -14.23
C MET A 1 14.44 0.30 -12.88
N LEU A 2 13.15 0.50 -12.60
CA LEU A 2 12.58 0.06 -11.33
C LEU A 2 12.41 -1.45 -11.34
N LYS A 3 12.81 -2.10 -10.28
CA LYS A 3 12.70 -3.56 -10.14
C LYS A 3 11.75 -3.99 -9.04
N LYS A 4 11.55 -3.15 -8.02
CA LYS A 4 10.66 -3.47 -6.91
C LYS A 4 9.96 -2.22 -6.44
N ILE A 5 8.64 -2.24 -6.46
CA ILE A 5 7.82 -1.12 -6.02
C ILE A 5 6.93 -1.58 -4.88
N ILE A 6 6.87 -0.76 -3.83
CA ILE A 6 5.91 -0.93 -2.75
C ILE A 6 4.74 0.00 -3.05
N PHE A 7 3.52 -0.51 -2.99
CA PHE A 7 2.33 0.30 -3.13
C PHE A 7 1.59 0.33 -1.80
N MET A 8 1.24 1.51 -1.33
CA MET A 8 0.50 1.64 -0.06
C MET A 8 -0.74 2.46 -0.30
N GLY A 9 -1.91 1.86 -0.15
CA GLY A 9 -3.16 2.57 -0.38
C GLY A 9 -4.33 1.80 0.17
N THR A 10 -5.49 2.46 0.31
CA THR A 10 -6.65 1.85 0.93
C THR A 10 -7.95 2.11 0.19
N PRO A 11 -8.36 3.37 -0.07
CA PRO A 11 -9.70 3.64 -0.59
C PRO A 11 -9.85 3.38 -2.09
N PHE A 12 -11.07 3.50 -2.55
CA PHE A 12 -11.40 3.27 -3.96
C PHE A 12 -10.56 4.08 -4.92
N PHE A 13 -10.27 5.33 -4.61
CA PHE A 13 -9.53 6.14 -5.58
C PHE A 13 -8.08 5.71 -5.73
N ALA A 14 -7.57 4.88 -4.82
CA ALA A 14 -6.23 4.31 -4.97
C ALA A 14 -6.23 3.13 -5.95
N VAL A 15 -7.39 2.49 -6.15
CA VAL A 15 -7.49 1.30 -6.99
C VAL A 15 -7.10 1.57 -8.45
N PRO A 16 -7.61 2.62 -9.11
CA PRO A 16 -7.20 2.87 -10.50
C PRO A 16 -5.71 3.10 -10.64
N ILE A 17 -5.09 3.71 -9.64
CA ILE A 17 -3.65 3.97 -9.67
C ILE A 17 -2.88 2.66 -9.60
N LEU A 18 -3.27 1.78 -8.68
CA LEU A 18 -2.64 0.47 -8.58
C LEU A 18 -2.84 -0.35 -9.86
N LYS A 19 -4.07 -0.35 -10.38
CA LYS A 19 -4.36 -1.06 -11.62
C LYS A 19 -3.53 -0.53 -12.78
N SER A 20 -3.39 0.79 -12.87
CA SER A 20 -2.61 1.39 -13.94
C SER A 20 -1.14 0.96 -13.86
N LEU A 21 -0.58 0.95 -12.66
CA LEU A 21 0.79 0.49 -12.49
C LEU A 21 0.92 -0.98 -12.90
N TYR A 22 -0.02 -1.79 -12.47
CA TYR A 22 0.00 -3.22 -12.79
C TYR A 22 -0.13 -3.45 -14.30
N GLN A 23 -1.08 -2.77 -14.93
CA GLN A 23 -1.36 -2.96 -16.36
C GLN A 23 -0.22 -2.46 -17.24
N ASN A 24 0.54 -1.50 -16.75
CA ASN A 24 1.67 -0.97 -17.50
C ASN A 24 2.99 -1.69 -17.19
N GLY A 25 2.90 -2.82 -16.52
CA GLY A 25 4.07 -3.68 -16.31
C GLY A 25 5.03 -3.25 -15.22
N TYR A 26 4.62 -2.34 -14.35
CA TYR A 26 5.49 -1.95 -13.24
C TYR A 26 5.60 -3.09 -12.22
N PRO A 27 6.79 -3.32 -11.68
CA PRO A 27 7.04 -4.48 -10.81
C PRO A 27 6.60 -4.20 -9.37
N ILE A 28 5.33 -4.43 -9.09
CA ILE A 28 4.78 -4.25 -7.75
C ILE A 28 5.14 -5.47 -6.91
N SER A 29 6.00 -5.30 -5.93
CA SER A 29 6.47 -6.40 -5.09
C SER A 29 5.55 -6.68 -3.92
N VAL A 30 4.93 -5.64 -3.38
CA VAL A 30 4.02 -5.80 -2.25
C VAL A 30 3.08 -4.61 -2.19
N VAL A 31 1.86 -4.88 -1.75
CA VAL A 31 0.83 -3.87 -1.51
C VAL A 31 0.56 -3.82 -0.01
N TYR A 32 0.59 -2.63 0.56
CA TYR A 32 0.18 -2.41 1.95
C TYR A 32 -1.17 -1.71 1.93
N THR A 33 -2.10 -2.21 2.72
CA THR A 33 -3.43 -1.62 2.82
C THR A 33 -3.95 -1.83 4.23
N GLN A 34 -4.99 -1.08 4.61
CA GLN A 34 -5.55 -1.21 5.94
C GLN A 34 -6.17 -2.60 6.13
N PRO A 35 -6.13 -3.11 7.36
CA PRO A 35 -6.71 -4.42 7.63
C PRO A 35 -8.23 -4.39 7.48
N PRO A 36 -8.85 -5.56 7.24
CA PRO A 36 -10.29 -5.63 7.18
C PRO A 36 -10.92 -5.12 8.47
N GLN A 37 -12.06 -4.46 8.34
CA GLN A 37 -12.75 -3.87 9.48
C GLN A 37 -14.16 -4.41 9.56
N LYS A 38 -14.66 -4.57 10.78
CA LYS A 38 -16.04 -4.97 10.98
C LYS A 38 -16.96 -3.80 10.69
N SER A 39 -18.01 -4.07 9.93
CA SER A 39 -19.05 -3.08 9.75
C SER A 39 -19.84 -2.99 11.04
N GLN A 40 -20.49 -1.86 11.26
CA GLN A 40 -21.31 -1.67 12.44
C GLN A 40 -22.56 -2.53 12.40
N ARG A 41 -22.95 -2.93 11.21
CA ARG A 41 -24.15 -3.76 11.06
C ARG A 41 -23.77 -5.16 10.63
N GLY A 42 -24.34 -6.15 11.30
CA GLY A 42 -24.21 -7.52 10.90
C GLY A 42 -22.85 -8.13 11.10
N GLN A 43 -21.94 -7.41 11.73
CA GLN A 43 -20.62 -7.96 12.04
C GLN A 43 -19.85 -8.43 10.82
N LYS A 44 -20.20 -7.93 9.64
CA LYS A 44 -19.49 -8.29 8.42
C LYS A 44 -18.09 -7.70 8.44
N ILE A 45 -17.14 -8.48 7.97
CA ILE A 45 -15.78 -8.02 7.83
C ILE A 45 -15.62 -7.47 6.41
N ASN A 46 -15.24 -6.19 6.31
CA ASN A 46 -15.08 -5.53 5.03
C ASN A 46 -13.61 -5.30 4.73
N LYS A 47 -13.16 -5.88 3.63
CA LYS A 47 -11.81 -5.62 3.12
C LYS A 47 -11.77 -4.25 2.47
N SER A 48 -10.61 -3.61 2.49
CA SER A 48 -10.46 -2.35 1.78
C SER A 48 -10.56 -2.59 0.27
N PRO A 49 -10.91 -1.55 -0.50
CA PRO A 49 -10.91 -1.69 -1.96
C PRO A 49 -9.57 -2.13 -2.52
N VAL A 50 -8.47 -1.60 -1.98
CA VAL A 50 -7.14 -2.00 -2.43
C VAL A 50 -6.84 -3.46 -2.07
N HIS A 51 -7.31 -3.92 -0.90
CA HIS A 51 -7.18 -5.32 -0.51
C HIS A 51 -7.87 -6.21 -1.57
N GLY A 52 -9.10 -5.86 -1.92
CA GLY A 52 -9.86 -6.64 -2.88
C GLY A 52 -9.20 -6.72 -4.25
N ILE A 53 -8.73 -5.59 -4.76
CA ILE A 53 -8.09 -5.60 -6.08
C ILE A 53 -6.75 -6.34 -6.05
N SER A 54 -6.04 -6.28 -4.93
CA SER A 54 -4.78 -7.00 -4.80
C SER A 54 -5.01 -8.51 -4.90
N GLU A 55 -6.08 -9.00 -4.28
CA GLU A 55 -6.43 -10.42 -4.40
C GLU A 55 -6.77 -10.76 -5.85
N THR A 56 -7.56 -9.93 -6.50
CA THR A 56 -7.96 -10.16 -7.89
C THR A 56 -6.76 -10.22 -8.82
N LEU A 57 -5.80 -9.34 -8.61
CA LEU A 57 -4.61 -9.26 -9.44
C LEU A 57 -3.51 -10.24 -8.99
N ASN A 58 -3.78 -10.97 -7.94
CA ASN A 58 -2.83 -11.94 -7.39
C ASN A 58 -1.52 -11.27 -6.97
N LEU A 59 -1.63 -10.10 -6.37
CA LEU A 59 -0.47 -9.37 -5.85
C LEU A 59 -0.25 -9.73 -4.39
N GLU A 60 1.01 -9.78 -3.99
CA GLU A 60 1.35 -9.95 -2.58
C GLU A 60 0.85 -8.73 -1.81
N PHE A 61 0.16 -8.93 -0.68
CA PHE A 61 -0.30 -7.81 0.12
C PHE A 61 -0.17 -8.08 1.60
N ARG A 62 -0.07 -7.02 2.39
CA ARG A 62 0.07 -7.10 3.83
C ARG A 62 -0.86 -6.08 4.47
N THR A 63 -1.48 -6.47 5.58
CA THR A 63 -2.48 -5.64 6.24
C THR A 63 -2.17 -5.45 7.73
N PRO A 64 -1.00 -4.89 8.06
CA PRO A 64 -0.67 -4.68 9.48
C PRO A 64 -1.59 -3.64 10.10
N VAL A 65 -1.89 -3.81 11.39
CA VAL A 65 -2.71 -2.86 12.11
C VAL A 65 -1.98 -1.53 12.25
N SER A 66 -0.67 -1.58 12.40
CA SER A 66 0.15 -0.38 12.53
C SER A 66 1.57 -0.69 12.06
N LEU A 67 2.22 0.31 11.49
CA LEU A 67 3.64 0.21 11.14
C LEU A 67 4.54 0.73 12.26
N LYS A 68 3.93 1.40 13.24
CA LYS A 68 4.70 1.94 14.35
C LYS A 68 5.17 0.81 15.26
N ASN A 69 6.46 0.80 15.55
CA ASN A 69 7.06 -0.23 16.42
C ASN A 69 6.77 -1.65 15.93
N ASN A 70 6.63 -1.80 14.63
CA ASN A 70 6.32 -3.10 14.03
C ASN A 70 7.59 -3.70 13.46
N LYS A 71 8.25 -4.52 14.24
CA LYS A 71 9.53 -5.09 13.86
C LYS A 71 9.42 -6.00 12.63
N ASP A 72 8.35 -6.79 12.57
CA ASP A 72 8.17 -7.72 11.46
C ASP A 72 8.07 -7.00 10.13
N GLU A 73 7.30 -5.92 10.07
CA GLU A 73 7.15 -5.17 8.83
C GLU A 73 8.43 -4.42 8.48
N TYR A 74 9.11 -3.90 9.51
CA TYR A 74 10.40 -3.26 9.28
C TYR A 74 11.39 -4.21 8.63
N GLU A 75 11.52 -5.42 9.19
CA GLU A 75 12.45 -6.40 8.66
C GLU A 75 12.06 -6.86 7.26
N TYR A 76 10.76 -7.05 7.04
CA TYR A 76 10.28 -7.45 5.72
C TYR A 76 10.65 -6.41 4.66
N LEU A 77 10.37 -5.14 4.95
CA LEU A 77 10.65 -4.06 4.00
C LEU A 77 12.14 -3.81 3.81
N LYS A 78 12.92 -4.00 4.87
CA LYS A 78 14.36 -3.90 4.78
C LYS A 78 14.93 -4.98 3.86
N GLU A 79 14.47 -6.20 4.06
CA GLU A 79 14.90 -7.35 3.26
C GLU A 79 14.49 -7.17 1.80
N LEU A 80 13.31 -6.63 1.58
CA LEU A 80 12.79 -6.39 0.23
C LEU A 80 13.69 -5.42 -0.54
N ASN A 81 14.20 -4.41 0.13
CA ASN A 81 15.10 -3.41 -0.46
C ASN A 81 14.54 -2.84 -1.74
N ALA A 82 13.32 -2.34 -1.68
CA ALA A 82 12.61 -1.83 -2.87
C ALA A 82 13.24 -0.55 -3.40
N ASP A 83 12.97 -0.27 -4.66
CA ASP A 83 13.46 0.96 -5.28
C ASP A 83 12.67 2.17 -4.80
N ILE A 84 11.36 2.04 -4.71
CA ILE A 84 10.50 3.17 -4.41
C ILE A 84 9.22 2.68 -3.77
N ALA A 85 8.59 3.53 -2.98
CA ALA A 85 7.26 3.27 -2.46
C ALA A 85 6.31 4.36 -2.94
N ILE A 86 5.13 3.96 -3.38
CA ILE A 86 4.09 4.87 -3.84
C ILE A 86 2.95 4.79 -2.84
N VAL A 87 2.63 5.94 -2.23
CA VAL A 87 1.61 6.02 -1.18
C VAL A 87 0.41 6.79 -1.71
N VAL A 88 -0.76 6.18 -1.64
CA VAL A 88 -2.01 6.79 -2.09
C VAL A 88 -3.06 6.57 -1.01
N ALA A 89 -3.15 7.50 -0.07
CA ALA A 89 -4.12 7.43 1.03
C ALA A 89 -4.07 6.10 1.77
N TYR A 90 -2.89 5.77 2.27
CA TYR A 90 -2.71 4.52 3.01
C TYR A 90 -3.51 4.51 4.32
N GLY A 91 -3.54 5.63 5.03
CA GLY A 91 -4.33 5.72 6.26
C GLY A 91 -3.58 5.40 7.53
N GLN A 92 -2.28 5.22 7.46
CA GLN A 92 -1.44 5.03 8.64
C GLN A 92 -0.23 5.93 8.55
N ILE A 93 0.31 6.26 9.71
CA ILE A 93 1.57 7.00 9.78
C ILE A 93 2.70 6.04 9.44
N ILE A 94 3.58 6.46 8.55
CA ILE A 94 4.73 5.66 8.17
C ILE A 94 5.93 6.16 8.98
N PRO A 95 6.49 5.31 9.86
CA PRO A 95 7.61 5.75 10.71
C PRO A 95 8.83 6.13 9.88
N LYS A 96 9.64 7.04 10.45
CA LYS A 96 10.86 7.51 9.79
C LYS A 96 11.78 6.36 9.38
N GLU A 97 11.93 5.37 10.24
CA GLU A 97 12.84 4.27 9.97
C GLU A 97 12.40 3.45 8.76
N ILE A 98 11.10 3.44 8.45
CA ILE A 98 10.60 2.75 7.26
C ILE A 98 10.83 3.61 6.02
N LEU A 99 10.72 4.92 6.15
CA LEU A 99 10.90 5.84 5.02
C LEU A 99 12.30 5.74 4.39
N THR A 100 13.26 5.24 5.15
CA THR A 100 14.64 5.12 4.65
C THR A 100 14.93 3.78 4.01
N LEU A 101 13.94 2.89 3.93
CA LEU A 101 14.19 1.53 3.47
C LEU A 101 14.09 1.32 1.97
N THR A 102 13.82 2.38 1.22
CA THR A 102 13.80 2.30 -0.24
C THR A 102 14.98 3.09 -0.80
N LYS A 103 15.40 2.70 -2.00
CA LYS A 103 16.55 3.34 -2.63
C LYS A 103 16.27 4.77 -3.08
N LYS A 104 15.04 5.03 -3.53
CA LYS A 104 14.66 6.33 -4.09
C LYS A 104 13.59 7.05 -3.28
N GLY A 105 13.20 6.50 -2.14
CA GLY A 105 12.28 7.17 -1.23
C GLY A 105 10.82 6.81 -1.43
N PHE A 106 9.96 7.57 -0.77
CA PHE A 106 8.52 7.39 -0.81
C PHE A 106 7.89 8.55 -1.54
N ILE A 107 7.00 8.25 -2.48
CA ILE A 107 6.25 9.26 -3.22
C ILE A 107 4.81 9.20 -2.74
N ASN A 108 4.29 10.33 -2.26
CA ASN A 108 2.91 10.39 -1.80
C ASN A 108 2.08 11.08 -2.88
N ILE A 109 1.15 10.34 -3.45
CA ILE A 109 0.26 10.86 -4.47
C ILE A 109 -0.98 11.36 -3.79
N HIS A 110 -1.24 12.64 -3.92
CA HIS A 110 -2.44 13.26 -3.41
C HIS A 110 -3.48 13.31 -4.51
N ALA A 111 -4.52 12.52 -4.35
CA ALA A 111 -5.62 12.59 -5.29
C ALA A 111 -6.48 13.79 -4.89
N SER A 112 -6.21 14.92 -5.50
CA SER A 112 -7.03 16.07 -5.25
C SER A 112 -8.36 15.88 -5.96
N LEU A 113 -9.41 15.81 -5.19
CA LEU A 113 -10.74 15.67 -5.75
C LEU A 113 -11.38 17.03 -5.96
N LEU A 114 -10.67 18.09 -5.68
CA LEU A 114 -11.22 19.43 -5.82
C LEU A 114 -11.14 19.86 -7.25
N PRO A 115 -12.22 20.26 -7.77
CA PRO A 115 -12.20 20.91 -9.05
C PRO A 115 -11.53 22.26 -8.92
N LYS A 116 -11.61 22.41 -8.41
CA LYS A 116 -11.53 23.44 -8.05
C LYS A 116 -11.58 23.91 -8.36
#